data_305fefee268451c27519f492fe167367
#
_entry.id   305fefee268451c27519f492fe167367
#
_cell.length_a   1.000
_cell.length_b   1.000
_cell.length_c   1.000
_cell.angle_alpha   90.00
_cell.angle_beta   90.00
_cell.angle_gamma   90.00
#
_symmetry.space_group_name_H-M   'P 1'
#
loop_
_entity.id
_entity.type
_entity.pdbx_description
1 polymer ?
#
loop_
_entity_poly.entity_id
_entity_poly.type
_entity_poly.pdbx_seq_one_letter_code
_entity_poly.pdbx_strand_id
1 'polypeptide(L)'
;MITKTYSVGDLKKYKYVVVLSYCNGKILLSRHNDRSTWETQGGHIEENETPLEAAKRELFEESGAIEYSIAPVCDYWSVTEDMSHGSNGMVFKALINKLGKISESEMAEVRHFDALPDNLTYPAITPVLFNYLVQMNDEV
;
A
#
# COMPACT_ATOMS: atom_id res chain seq x y z
N MET A 1 -4.95 -17.29 -2.95
CA MET A 1 -5.38 -15.93 -3.35
C MET A 1 -4.67 -15.52 -4.63
N ILE A 2 -5.38 -14.96 -5.55
CA ILE A 2 -4.86 -14.52 -6.85
C ILE A 2 -4.97 -13.00 -6.90
N THR A 3 -3.88 -12.32 -7.30
CA THR A 3 -3.84 -10.86 -7.42
C THR A 3 -3.48 -10.48 -8.85
N LYS A 4 -4.27 -9.60 -9.45
CA LYS A 4 -4.05 -9.07 -10.78
C LYS A 4 -3.96 -7.55 -10.75
N THR A 5 -3.15 -7.00 -11.65
CA THR A 5 -2.97 -5.56 -11.80
C THR A 5 -3.58 -5.07 -13.11
N TYR A 6 -4.02 -3.82 -13.11
CA TYR A 6 -4.68 -3.18 -14.24
C TYR A 6 -4.19 -1.73 -14.34
N SER A 7 -4.41 -1.10 -15.48
CA SER A 7 -4.11 0.32 -15.63
C SER A 7 -4.99 1.17 -14.71
N VAL A 8 -4.46 2.30 -14.26
CA VAL A 8 -5.18 3.23 -13.37
C VAL A 8 -6.52 3.62 -13.99
N GLY A 9 -7.59 3.46 -13.23
CA GLY A 9 -8.95 3.82 -13.64
C GLY A 9 -9.75 2.70 -14.30
N ASP A 10 -9.13 1.58 -14.64
CA ASP A 10 -9.81 0.47 -15.33
C ASP A 10 -10.96 -0.12 -14.53
N LEU A 11 -10.78 -0.26 -13.22
CA LEU A 11 -11.78 -0.90 -12.36
C LEU A 11 -12.94 0.03 -11.98
N LYS A 12 -12.74 1.33 -12.09
CA LYS A 12 -13.74 2.41 -11.88
C LYS A 12 -14.28 2.54 -10.46
N LYS A 13 -14.47 1.46 -9.74
CA LYS A 13 -14.93 1.46 -8.34
C LYS A 13 -13.87 0.80 -7.48
N TYR A 14 -13.57 1.41 -6.35
CA TYR A 14 -12.49 0.97 -5.47
C TYR A 14 -12.97 0.86 -4.04
N LYS A 15 -12.60 -0.23 -3.38
CA LYS A 15 -12.89 -0.46 -1.97
C LYS A 15 -11.72 -0.05 -1.09
N TYR A 16 -10.49 -0.28 -1.59
CA TYR A 16 -9.26 -0.06 -0.84
C TYR A 16 -8.28 0.82 -1.57
N VAL A 17 -7.34 1.37 -0.81
CA VAL A 17 -6.11 1.97 -1.35
C VAL A 17 -4.92 1.25 -0.75
N VAL A 18 -3.85 1.15 -1.52
CA VAL A 18 -2.56 0.60 -1.09
C VAL A 18 -1.49 1.61 -1.47
N VAL A 19 -0.58 1.91 -0.56
CA VAL A 19 0.52 2.84 -0.82
C VAL A 19 1.85 2.09 -0.74
N LEU A 20 2.56 2.06 -1.86
CA LEU A 20 3.90 1.49 -1.95
C LEU A 20 4.88 2.61 -1.63
N SER A 21 5.44 2.59 -0.42
CA SER A 21 6.19 3.71 0.13
C SER A 21 7.69 3.44 0.15
N TYR A 22 8.45 4.45 -0.25
CA TYR A 22 9.91 4.47 -0.15
C TYR A 22 10.35 5.68 0.66
N CYS A 23 11.34 5.46 1.51
CA CYS A 23 11.94 6.51 2.32
C CYS A 23 13.44 6.27 2.37
N ASN A 24 14.24 7.27 1.96
CA ASN A 24 15.69 7.13 1.86
C ASN A 24 16.14 5.96 0.97
N GLY A 25 15.39 5.70 -0.11
CA GLY A 25 15.69 4.63 -1.06
C GLY A 25 15.32 3.23 -0.58
N LYS A 26 14.68 3.10 0.56
CA LYS A 26 14.28 1.82 1.14
C LYS A 26 12.75 1.71 1.21
N ILE A 27 12.27 0.47 1.18
CA ILE A 27 10.85 0.19 1.34
C ILE A 27 10.44 0.50 2.78
N LEU A 28 9.34 1.24 2.96
CA LEU A 28 8.81 1.55 4.27
C LEU A 28 7.54 0.74 4.52
N LEU A 29 7.58 -0.13 5.52
CA LEU A 29 6.43 -0.94 5.91
C LEU A 29 6.02 -0.62 7.33
N SER A 30 4.76 -0.94 7.63
CA SER A 30 4.12 -0.67 8.93
C SER A 30 3.68 -1.98 9.58
N ARG A 31 3.66 -2.00 10.91
CA ARG A 31 3.17 -3.13 11.69
C ARG A 31 2.12 -2.63 12.68
N HIS A 32 0.93 -3.20 12.62
CA HIS A 32 -0.15 -2.88 13.57
C HIS A 32 0.12 -3.46 14.95
N ASN A 33 -0.44 -2.85 15.98
CA ASN A 33 -0.24 -3.24 17.38
C ASN A 33 -0.61 -4.71 17.67
N ASP A 34 -1.62 -5.22 16.99
CA ASP A 34 -2.14 -6.57 17.20
C ASP A 34 -1.53 -7.62 16.26
N ARG A 35 -0.50 -7.24 15.49
CA ARG A 35 0.12 -8.15 14.50
C ARG A 35 1.64 -8.20 14.68
N SER A 36 2.21 -9.33 14.25
CA SER A 36 3.66 -9.51 14.16
C SER A 36 4.16 -9.45 12.71
N THR A 37 3.27 -9.13 11.77
CA THR A 37 3.56 -9.12 10.34
C THR A 37 3.61 -7.70 9.79
N TRP A 38 4.31 -7.54 8.67
CA TRP A 38 4.55 -6.26 8.02
C TRP A 38 3.65 -6.06 6.82
N GLU A 39 3.22 -4.82 6.62
CA GLU A 39 2.31 -4.47 5.53
C GLU A 39 2.58 -3.08 4.98
N THR A 40 2.11 -2.85 3.75
CA THR A 40 2.08 -1.51 3.15
C THR A 40 1.06 -0.66 3.89
N GLN A 41 1.19 0.65 3.80
CA GLN A 41 0.14 1.54 4.28
C GLN A 41 -1.07 1.43 3.35
N GLY A 42 -2.25 1.59 3.89
CA GLY A 42 -3.48 1.51 3.10
C GLY A 42 -4.67 1.12 3.96
N GLY A 43 -5.83 1.05 3.34
CA GLY A 43 -7.06 0.68 4.02
C GLY A 43 -8.29 1.01 3.17
N HIS A 44 -9.45 0.98 3.82
CA HIS A 44 -10.73 1.27 3.18
C HIS A 44 -10.85 2.73 2.78
N ILE A 45 -11.45 2.95 1.61
CA ILE A 45 -11.87 4.29 1.20
C ILE A 45 -13.16 4.61 1.95
N GLU A 46 -13.19 5.76 2.63
CA GLU A 46 -14.36 6.19 3.38
C GLU A 46 -15.38 6.87 2.47
N GLU A 47 -16.61 6.99 2.96
CA GLU A 47 -17.68 7.66 2.24
C GLU A 47 -17.28 9.11 1.94
N ASN A 48 -17.55 9.54 0.70
CA ASN A 48 -17.22 10.89 0.19
C ASN A 48 -15.72 11.19 0.07
N GLU A 49 -14.88 10.15 0.15
CA GLU A 49 -13.43 10.27 0.02
C GLU A 49 -13.00 9.77 -1.37
N THR A 50 -12.13 10.52 -2.05
CA THR A 50 -11.51 10.02 -3.28
C THR A 50 -10.42 9.01 -2.94
N PRO A 51 -10.01 8.15 -3.89
CA PRO A 51 -8.87 7.25 -3.64
C PRO A 51 -7.60 7.99 -3.19
N LEU A 52 -7.28 9.13 -3.81
CA LEU A 52 -6.10 9.90 -3.42
C LEU A 52 -6.21 10.45 -1.99
N GLU A 53 -7.39 10.95 -1.61
CA GLU A 53 -7.63 11.43 -0.24
C GLU A 53 -7.46 10.28 0.77
N ALA A 54 -8.00 9.10 0.45
CA ALA A 54 -7.85 7.92 1.29
C ALA A 54 -6.39 7.51 1.43
N ALA A 55 -5.65 7.51 0.32
CA ALA A 55 -4.23 7.14 0.31
C ALA A 55 -3.41 8.08 1.19
N LYS A 56 -3.64 9.39 1.10
CA LYS A 56 -2.95 10.37 1.92
C LYS A 56 -3.27 10.22 3.41
N ARG A 57 -4.55 9.99 3.72
CA ARG A 57 -4.99 9.77 5.10
C ARG A 57 -4.36 8.52 5.71
N GLU A 58 -4.43 7.39 4.99
CA GLU A 58 -3.86 6.13 5.46
C GLU A 58 -2.34 6.21 5.58
N LEU A 59 -1.68 6.86 4.64
CA LEU A 59 -0.24 7.05 4.70
C LEU A 59 0.17 7.80 5.97
N PHE A 60 -0.52 8.88 6.29
CA PHE A 60 -0.27 9.65 7.51
C PHE A 60 -0.55 8.82 8.77
N GLU A 61 -1.72 8.16 8.82
CA GLU A 61 -2.13 7.39 10.00
C GLU A 61 -1.18 6.21 10.28
N GLU A 62 -0.70 5.56 9.24
CA GLU A 62 0.06 4.31 9.38
C GLU A 62 1.57 4.47 9.30
N SER A 63 2.08 5.60 8.84
CA SER A 63 3.53 5.83 8.76
C SER A 63 4.01 7.12 9.41
N GLY A 64 3.11 8.07 9.62
CA GLY A 64 3.50 9.39 10.10
C GLY A 64 4.12 10.29 9.04
N ALA A 65 4.04 9.93 7.76
CA ALA A 65 4.61 10.71 6.66
C ALA A 65 3.98 12.10 6.59
N ILE A 66 4.81 13.15 6.58
CA ILE A 66 4.35 14.55 6.55
C ILE A 66 4.85 15.32 5.33
N GLU A 67 5.99 14.93 4.75
CA GLU A 67 6.48 15.49 3.49
C GLU A 67 6.74 14.35 2.52
N TYR A 68 6.04 14.32 1.39
CA TYR A 68 6.14 13.25 0.41
C TYR A 68 5.52 13.66 -0.91
N SER A 69 5.89 12.93 -1.97
CA SER A 69 5.15 12.94 -3.23
C SER A 69 4.38 11.63 -3.34
N ILE A 70 3.20 11.67 -3.96
CA ILE A 70 2.35 10.49 -4.13
C ILE A 70 1.62 10.54 -5.47
N ALA A 71 1.54 9.41 -6.15
CA ALA A 71 0.84 9.31 -7.44
C ALA A 71 0.29 7.90 -7.62
N PRO A 72 -0.83 7.74 -8.34
CA PRO A 72 -1.37 6.41 -8.64
C PRO A 72 -0.48 5.68 -9.64
N VAL A 73 -0.34 4.37 -9.50
CA VAL A 73 0.50 3.54 -10.39
C VAL A 73 -0.28 2.43 -11.07
N CYS A 74 -1.28 1.87 -10.42
CA CYS A 74 -2.12 0.83 -11.03
C CYS A 74 -3.37 0.61 -10.19
N ASP A 75 -4.31 -0.15 -10.77
CA ASP A 75 -5.41 -0.74 -10.03
C ASP A 75 -5.05 -2.18 -9.71
N TYR A 76 -5.66 -2.78 -8.69
CA TYR A 76 -5.50 -4.20 -8.41
C TYR A 76 -6.82 -4.84 -8.05
N TRP A 77 -6.92 -6.14 -8.32
CA TRP A 77 -8.01 -6.98 -7.88
C TRP A 77 -7.42 -8.26 -7.29
N SER A 78 -7.88 -8.62 -6.12
CA SER A 78 -7.44 -9.81 -5.41
C SER A 78 -8.63 -10.67 -5.08
N VAL A 79 -8.54 -11.96 -5.35
CA VAL A 79 -9.65 -12.90 -5.14
C VAL A 79 -9.12 -14.18 -4.51
N THR A 80 -9.96 -14.81 -3.67
CA THR A 80 -9.64 -16.11 -3.09
C THR A 80 -9.62 -17.19 -4.17
N GLU A 81 -8.94 -18.33 -3.91
CA GLU A 81 -8.79 -19.42 -4.88
C GLU A 81 -10.12 -19.97 -5.37
N ASP A 82 -11.14 -20.00 -4.50
CA ASP A 82 -12.49 -20.45 -4.84
C ASP A 82 -13.34 -19.39 -5.52
N MET A 83 -12.78 -18.19 -5.77
CA MET A 83 -13.44 -17.04 -6.40
C MET A 83 -14.63 -16.48 -5.61
N SER A 84 -14.81 -16.89 -4.36
CA SER A 84 -15.96 -16.46 -3.54
C SER A 84 -15.80 -15.08 -2.91
N HIS A 85 -14.56 -14.63 -2.68
CA HIS A 85 -14.27 -13.35 -2.05
C HIS A 85 -13.24 -12.60 -2.87
N GLY A 86 -13.57 -11.38 -3.24
CA GLY A 86 -12.68 -10.51 -3.98
C GLY A 86 -12.70 -9.10 -3.43
N SER A 87 -11.61 -8.37 -3.64
CA SER A 87 -11.54 -6.96 -3.32
C SER A 87 -10.69 -6.26 -4.36
N ASN A 88 -10.96 -4.99 -4.55
CA ASN A 88 -10.24 -4.18 -5.51
C ASN A 88 -9.80 -2.87 -4.88
N GLY A 89 -8.77 -2.29 -5.44
CA GLY A 89 -8.26 -1.02 -4.96
C GLY A 89 -7.37 -0.33 -5.96
N MET A 90 -7.01 0.89 -5.60
CA MET A 90 -6.03 1.67 -6.35
C MET A 90 -4.72 1.68 -5.59
N VAL A 91 -3.63 1.47 -6.33
CA VAL A 91 -2.27 1.43 -5.79
C VAL A 91 -1.57 2.73 -6.10
N PHE A 92 -0.94 3.31 -5.07
CA PHE A 92 -0.16 4.54 -5.16
C PHE A 92 1.29 4.25 -4.84
N LYS A 93 2.18 5.08 -5.38
CA LYS A 93 3.59 5.11 -4.99
C LYS A 93 3.84 6.40 -4.22
N ALA A 94 4.48 6.31 -3.06
CA ALA A 94 4.88 7.47 -2.28
C ALA A 94 6.40 7.50 -2.13
N LEU A 95 6.98 8.68 -2.30
CA LEU A 95 8.38 8.96 -1.98
C LEU A 95 8.37 9.90 -0.79
N ILE A 96 8.82 9.41 0.35
CA ILE A 96 8.70 10.11 1.63
C ILE A 96 10.01 10.84 1.95
N ASN A 97 9.92 12.13 2.23
CA ASN A 97 11.05 12.97 2.58
C ASN A 97 11.13 13.23 4.08
N LYS A 98 10.01 13.15 4.78
CA LYS A 98 9.98 13.42 6.23
C LYS A 98 8.89 12.61 6.92
N LEU A 99 9.27 11.92 8.00
CA LEU A 99 8.36 11.18 8.86
C LEU A 99 8.14 11.96 10.15
N GLY A 100 6.89 12.01 10.62
CA GLY A 100 6.53 12.47 11.95
C GLY A 100 6.28 11.27 12.85
N LYS A 101 5.52 11.49 13.93
CA LYS A 101 5.16 10.42 14.84
C LYS A 101 4.00 9.60 14.29
N ILE A 102 4.08 8.28 14.47
CA ILE A 102 2.96 7.37 14.14
C ILE A 102 1.91 7.43 15.24
N SER A 103 0.67 7.05 14.88
CA SER A 103 -0.42 6.91 15.86
C SER A 103 -0.17 5.68 16.72
N GLU A 104 0.07 5.87 18.01
CA GLU A 104 0.33 4.79 18.96
C GLU A 104 -0.91 3.94 19.24
N SER A 105 -2.10 4.43 18.90
CA SER A 105 -3.35 3.70 19.15
C SER A 105 -3.52 2.50 18.21
N GLU A 106 -2.95 2.56 17.00
CA GLU A 106 -3.12 1.51 15.98
C GLU A 106 -1.81 0.87 15.56
N MET A 107 -0.73 1.65 15.51
CA MET A 107 0.54 1.21 14.93
C MET A 107 1.58 0.98 16.02
N ALA A 108 2.27 -0.15 15.93
CA ALA A 108 3.37 -0.48 16.83
C ALA A 108 4.70 0.03 16.29
N GLU A 109 4.91 -0.07 14.99
CA GLU A 109 6.22 0.22 14.41
C GLU A 109 6.14 0.54 12.93
N VAL A 110 7.05 1.39 12.48
CA VAL A 110 7.33 1.65 11.06
C VAL A 110 8.82 1.36 10.87
N ARG A 111 9.17 0.61 9.82
CA ARG A 111 10.56 0.19 9.60
C ARG A 111 10.94 0.26 8.13
N HIS A 112 12.22 0.59 7.88
CA HIS A 112 12.82 0.59 6.55
C HIS A 112 13.37 -0.80 6.23
N PHE A 113 13.12 -1.26 4.98
CA PHE A 113 13.60 -2.57 4.51
C PHE A 113 14.35 -2.41 3.19
N ASP A 114 15.48 -3.09 3.05
CA ASP A 114 16.21 -3.13 1.77
C ASP A 114 15.45 -3.98 0.74
N ALA A 115 14.74 -5.00 1.19
CA ALA A 115 13.89 -5.86 0.37
C ALA A 115 12.69 -6.31 1.22
N LEU A 116 11.64 -6.82 0.57
CA LEU A 116 10.45 -7.29 1.28
C LEU A 116 10.84 -8.43 2.26
N PRO A 117 10.37 -8.36 3.52
CA PRO A 117 10.57 -9.44 4.48
C PRO A 117 9.68 -10.64 4.18
N ASP A 118 9.97 -11.79 4.80
CA ASP A 118 9.17 -13.00 4.61
C ASP A 118 7.84 -12.95 5.35
N ASN A 119 7.80 -12.25 6.49
CA ASN A 119 6.61 -12.20 7.35
C ASN A 119 5.67 -11.05 6.98
N LEU A 120 5.12 -11.11 5.77
CA LEU A 120 4.16 -10.13 5.28
C LEU A 120 2.73 -10.49 5.73
N THR A 121 1.94 -9.46 6.04
CA THR A 121 0.51 -9.64 6.34
C THR A 121 -0.24 -10.16 5.13
N TYR A 122 0.12 -9.68 3.93
CA TYR A 122 -0.53 -10.05 2.68
C TYR A 122 0.48 -10.60 1.67
N PRO A 123 0.98 -11.83 1.87
CA PRO A 123 2.05 -12.38 1.02
C PRO A 123 1.64 -12.65 -0.42
N ALA A 124 0.33 -12.75 -0.72
CA ALA A 124 -0.17 -12.96 -2.07
C ALA A 124 -0.44 -11.65 -2.82
N ILE A 125 -0.39 -10.50 -2.13
CA ILE A 125 -0.71 -9.20 -2.71
C ILE A 125 0.54 -8.32 -2.80
N THR A 126 1.20 -8.08 -1.68
CA THR A 126 2.30 -7.12 -1.57
C THR A 126 3.42 -7.37 -2.59
N PRO A 127 3.96 -8.60 -2.73
CA PRO A 127 5.02 -8.83 -3.72
C PRO A 127 4.58 -8.59 -5.17
N VAL A 128 3.34 -8.92 -5.50
CA VAL A 128 2.80 -8.71 -6.85
C VAL A 128 2.80 -7.21 -7.20
N LEU A 129 2.39 -6.36 -6.25
CA LEU A 129 2.31 -4.92 -6.46
C LEU A 129 3.70 -4.28 -6.57
N PHE A 130 4.66 -4.68 -5.73
CA PHE A 130 6.03 -4.18 -5.83
C PHE A 130 6.72 -4.65 -7.12
N ASN A 131 6.47 -5.89 -7.56
CA ASN A 131 7.00 -6.37 -8.85
C ASN A 131 6.45 -5.56 -10.02
N TYR A 132 5.17 -5.23 -10.00
CA TYR A 132 4.58 -4.36 -11.03
C TYR A 132 5.30 -3.01 -11.09
N LEU A 133 5.56 -2.42 -9.94
CA LEU A 133 6.23 -1.12 -9.84
C LEU A 133 7.66 -1.19 -10.38
N VAL A 134 8.42 -2.24 -10.07
CA VAL A 134 9.78 -2.45 -10.56
C VAL A 134 9.78 -2.60 -12.09
N GLN A 135 8.86 -3.39 -12.63
CA GLN A 135 8.73 -3.59 -14.08
C GLN A 135 8.39 -2.29 -14.81
N MET A 136 7.54 -1.46 -14.24
CA MET A 136 7.24 -0.14 -14.81
C MET A 136 8.48 0.73 -14.93
N ASN A 137 9.34 0.72 -13.92
CA ASN A 137 10.57 1.51 -13.91
C ASN A 137 11.56 1.00 -14.97
N ASP A 138 11.59 -0.30 -15.22
CA ASP A 138 12.49 -0.91 -16.23
C ASP A 138 12.04 -0.62 -17.67
N GLU A 139 10.79 -0.27 -17.89
CA GLU A 139 10.23 0.07 -19.21
C GLU A 139 10.53 1.52 -19.64
N VAL A 140 11.10 2.32 -18.77
CA VAL A 140 11.42 3.73 -19.05
C VAL A 140 12.88 3.90 -19.58
#